data_967036d7d6be4944ed5ea61c9ad9f6b8
#
_entry.id   967036d7d6be4944ed5ea61c9ad9f6b8
#
_cell.length_a   1.000
_cell.length_b   1.000
_cell.length_c   1.000
_cell.angle_alpha   90.00
_cell.angle_beta   90.00
_cell.angle_gamma   90.00
#
_symmetry.space_group_name_H-M   'P 1'
#
loop_
_entity.id
_entity.type
_entity.pdbx_description
1 polymer ?
#
loop_
_entity_poly.entity_id
_entity_poly.type
_entity_poly.pdbx_seq_one_letter_code
_entity_poly.pdbx_strand_id
1 'polypeptide(L)'
;MQTLSQSIVQYLEMCEYERNLSADTLKAYRIDLRQFLEFTKGEWADRDMLNRYIKHLNVCFSPRSVKRKLASVRAFYHELEYNGILEENPFHKLHIRIQSPKQLPRTI
;
A
#
# COMPACT_ATOMS: atom_id res chain seq x y z
N MET A 1 -21.40 -1.40 1.80
CA MET A 1 -19.98 -1.06 1.78
C MET A 1 -19.28 -1.72 0.62
N GLN A 2 -18.34 -1.01 -0.01
CA GLN A 2 -17.65 -1.58 -1.15
C GLN A 2 -16.67 -2.65 -0.71
N THR A 3 -16.39 -3.58 -1.60
CA THR A 3 -15.34 -4.56 -1.32
C THR A 3 -13.99 -3.90 -1.59
N LEU A 4 -12.94 -4.50 -1.07
CA LEU A 4 -11.59 -3.98 -1.31
C LEU A 4 -11.28 -3.96 -2.80
N SER A 5 -11.66 -5.02 -3.52
CA SER A 5 -11.42 -5.10 -4.96
C SER A 5 -12.12 -3.97 -5.71
N GLN A 6 -13.37 -3.68 -5.39
CA GLN A 6 -14.10 -2.61 -6.04
C GLN A 6 -13.46 -1.26 -5.75
N SER A 7 -13.02 -1.05 -4.53
CA SER A 7 -12.40 0.21 -4.15
C SER A 7 -11.06 0.42 -4.87
N ILE A 8 -10.31 -0.65 -5.07
CA ILE A 8 -9.03 -0.57 -5.79
C ILE A 8 -9.29 -0.18 -7.25
N VAL A 9 -10.28 -0.80 -7.88
CA VAL A 9 -10.60 -0.48 -9.27
C VAL A 9 -11.00 0.99 -9.40
N GLN A 10 -11.85 1.47 -8.51
CA GLN A 10 -12.29 2.85 -8.55
C GLN A 10 -11.13 3.82 -8.30
N TYR A 11 -10.24 3.47 -7.39
CA TYR A 11 -9.08 4.30 -7.10
C TYR A 11 -8.16 4.41 -8.31
N LEU A 12 -7.92 3.29 -8.98
CA LEU A 12 -7.05 3.29 -10.16
C LEU A 12 -7.66 4.10 -11.31
N GLU A 13 -8.98 4.03 -11.47
CA GLU A 13 -9.67 4.83 -12.47
C GLU A 13 -9.54 6.31 -12.15
N MET A 14 -9.70 6.68 -10.88
CA MET A 14 -9.55 8.05 -10.46
C MET A 14 -8.12 8.56 -10.72
N CYS A 15 -7.12 7.74 -10.43
CA CYS A 15 -5.75 8.11 -10.68
C CYS A 15 -5.48 8.34 -12.15
N GLU A 16 -6.09 7.52 -13.00
CA GLU A 16 -5.88 7.64 -14.43
C GLU A 16 -6.58 8.87 -15.01
N TYR A 17 -7.84 9.07 -14.67
CA TYR A 17 -8.65 10.10 -15.30
C TYR A 17 -8.67 11.44 -14.59
N GLU A 18 -8.56 11.45 -13.28
CA GLU A 18 -8.61 12.70 -12.55
C GLU A 18 -7.25 13.25 -12.18
N ARG A 19 -6.31 12.39 -11.80
CA ARG A 19 -4.99 12.85 -11.43
C ARG A 19 -4.02 12.83 -12.59
N ASN A 20 -4.42 12.20 -13.68
CA ASN A 20 -3.61 12.17 -14.90
C ASN A 20 -2.18 11.72 -14.63
N LEU A 21 -2.04 10.66 -13.86
CA LEU A 21 -0.73 10.12 -13.54
C LEU A 21 -0.11 9.46 -14.78
N SER A 22 1.20 9.39 -14.82
CA SER A 22 1.89 8.78 -15.95
C SER A 22 1.57 7.29 -16.04
N ALA A 23 1.74 6.73 -17.21
CA ALA A 23 1.48 5.31 -17.43
C ALA A 23 2.36 4.43 -16.54
N ASP A 24 3.61 4.86 -16.30
CA ASP A 24 4.52 4.08 -15.46
C ASP A 24 4.06 4.09 -14.00
N THR A 25 3.60 5.23 -13.51
CA THR A 25 3.10 5.33 -12.14
C THR A 25 1.83 4.50 -11.97
N LEU A 26 0.92 4.56 -12.96
CA LEU A 26 -0.30 3.77 -12.90
C LEU A 26 0.00 2.29 -12.93
N LYS A 27 0.98 1.87 -13.71
CA LYS A 27 1.36 0.48 -13.80
C LYS A 27 1.90 0.00 -12.45
N ALA A 28 2.73 0.81 -11.80
CA ALA A 28 3.27 0.47 -10.49
C ALA A 28 2.16 0.35 -9.46
N TYR A 29 1.22 1.31 -9.43
CA TYR A 29 0.11 1.26 -8.50
C TYR A 29 -0.75 0.03 -8.74
N ARG A 30 -1.00 -0.31 -10.00
CA ARG A 30 -1.82 -1.46 -10.34
C ARG A 30 -1.18 -2.75 -9.82
N ILE A 31 0.12 -2.90 -10.04
CA ILE A 31 0.84 -4.08 -9.59
C ILE A 31 0.85 -4.14 -8.06
N ASP A 32 1.18 -3.03 -7.41
CA ASP A 32 1.32 -3.01 -5.96
C ASP A 32 -0.02 -3.26 -5.25
N LEU A 33 -1.10 -2.66 -5.74
CA LEU A 33 -2.41 -2.87 -5.13
C LEU A 33 -2.96 -4.26 -5.41
N ARG A 34 -2.63 -4.82 -6.57
CA ARG A 34 -3.05 -6.19 -6.88
C ARG A 34 -2.35 -7.17 -5.95
N GLN A 35 -1.06 -6.97 -5.69
CA GLN A 35 -0.35 -7.84 -4.77
C GLN A 35 -0.91 -7.73 -3.35
N PHE A 36 -1.27 -6.52 -2.94
CA PHE A 36 -1.90 -6.30 -1.66
C PHE A 36 -3.24 -7.04 -1.58
N LEU A 37 -4.06 -6.94 -2.63
CA LEU A 37 -5.35 -7.60 -2.69
C LEU A 37 -5.18 -9.12 -2.57
N GLU A 38 -4.17 -9.67 -3.24
CA GLU A 38 -3.92 -11.10 -3.18
C GLU A 38 -3.47 -11.53 -1.79
N PHE A 39 -2.67 -10.71 -1.13
CA PHE A 39 -2.21 -11.04 0.21
C PHE A 39 -3.37 -11.06 1.20
N THR A 40 -4.29 -10.10 1.09
CA THR A 40 -5.41 -10.00 2.01
C THR A 40 -6.56 -10.91 1.62
N LYS A 41 -6.47 -11.57 0.45
CA LYS A 41 -7.51 -12.42 -0.09
C LYS A 41 -8.83 -11.66 -0.23
N GLY A 42 -8.71 -10.41 -0.63
CA GLY A 42 -9.88 -9.57 -0.89
C GLY A 42 -10.50 -8.92 0.32
N GLU A 43 -9.93 -9.10 1.51
CA GLU A 43 -10.48 -8.53 2.70
C GLU A 43 -9.82 -7.22 3.08
N TRP A 44 -10.56 -6.36 3.77
CA TRP A 44 -10.00 -5.11 4.25
C TRP A 44 -8.97 -5.42 5.35
N ALA A 45 -7.83 -4.79 5.27
CA ALA A 45 -6.76 -5.03 6.21
C ALA A 45 -6.91 -4.14 7.44
N ASP A 46 -6.76 -4.72 8.62
CA ASP A 46 -6.67 -3.97 9.85
C ASP A 46 -5.18 -3.80 10.17
N ARG A 47 -4.88 -3.25 11.33
CA ARG A 47 -3.50 -3.01 11.74
C ARG A 47 -2.69 -4.29 11.79
N ASP A 48 -3.26 -5.37 12.30
CA ASP A 48 -2.55 -6.62 12.42
C ASP A 48 -2.22 -7.22 11.05
N MET A 49 -3.15 -7.15 10.12
CA MET A 49 -2.91 -7.65 8.78
C MET A 49 -1.87 -6.79 8.07
N LEU A 50 -1.88 -5.47 8.27
CA LEU A 50 -0.88 -4.60 7.68
C LEU A 50 0.50 -4.91 8.26
N ASN A 51 0.62 -5.20 9.55
CA ASN A 51 1.89 -5.59 10.14
C ASN A 51 2.40 -6.88 9.51
N ARG A 52 1.53 -7.84 9.27
CA ARG A 52 1.92 -9.09 8.61
C ARG A 52 2.34 -8.83 7.16
N TYR A 53 1.66 -7.91 6.49
CA TYR A 53 1.99 -7.58 5.11
C TYR A 53 3.37 -6.92 5.05
N ILE A 54 3.66 -6.00 5.96
CA ILE A 54 4.97 -5.34 6.01
C ILE A 54 6.07 -6.38 6.23
N LYS A 55 5.83 -7.33 7.14
CA LYS A 55 6.81 -8.37 7.41
C LYS A 55 7.03 -9.21 6.18
N HIS A 56 5.95 -9.58 5.49
CA HIS A 56 6.01 -10.36 4.26
C HIS A 56 6.83 -9.60 3.20
N LEU A 57 6.59 -8.31 3.04
CA LEU A 57 7.33 -7.52 2.06
C LEU A 57 8.82 -7.45 2.40
N ASN A 58 9.16 -7.29 3.68
CA ASN A 58 10.56 -7.23 4.08
C ASN A 58 11.30 -8.53 3.82
N VAL A 59 10.59 -9.65 3.86
CA VAL A 59 11.20 -10.93 3.58
C VAL A 59 11.37 -11.14 2.08
N CYS A 60 10.40 -10.72 1.29
CA CYS A 60 10.35 -11.04 -0.14
C CYS A 60 10.97 -10.00 -1.06
N PHE A 61 11.11 -8.77 -0.63
CA PHE A 61 11.52 -7.70 -1.53
C PHE A 61 12.63 -6.84 -0.93
N SER A 62 13.31 -6.09 -1.78
CA SER A 62 14.35 -5.17 -1.33
C SER A 62 13.72 -3.99 -0.60
N PRO A 63 14.47 -3.27 0.23
CA PRO A 63 13.93 -2.12 0.94
C PRO A 63 13.31 -1.07 0.03
N ARG A 64 13.88 -0.85 -1.14
CA ARG A 64 13.33 0.12 -2.09
C ARG A 64 11.95 -0.31 -2.57
N SER A 65 11.79 -1.60 -2.90
CA SER A 65 10.51 -2.13 -3.33
C SER A 65 9.48 -2.10 -2.21
N VAL A 66 9.91 -2.40 -0.98
CA VAL A 66 9.01 -2.35 0.18
C VAL A 66 8.48 -0.93 0.35
N LYS A 67 9.35 0.09 0.27
CA LYS A 67 8.92 1.47 0.41
C LYS A 67 7.90 1.85 -0.66
N ARG A 68 8.15 1.46 -1.91
CA ARG A 68 7.24 1.79 -3.00
C ARG A 68 5.89 1.12 -2.81
N LYS A 69 5.89 -0.17 -2.47
CA LYS A 69 4.65 -0.92 -2.32
C LYS A 69 3.82 -0.41 -1.14
N LEU A 70 4.47 -0.08 -0.04
CA LEU A 70 3.76 0.47 1.10
C LEU A 70 3.23 1.87 0.80
N ALA A 71 3.98 2.67 0.05
CA ALA A 71 3.51 3.99 -0.33
C ALA A 71 2.26 3.90 -1.20
N SER A 72 2.20 2.92 -2.12
CA SER A 72 1.05 2.71 -2.97
C SER A 72 -0.20 2.37 -2.15
N VAL A 73 -0.06 1.44 -1.21
CA VAL A 73 -1.19 1.02 -0.37
C VAL A 73 -1.62 2.15 0.56
N ARG A 74 -0.63 2.87 1.12
CA ARG A 74 -0.92 3.97 2.03
C ARG A 74 -1.67 5.08 1.31
N ALA A 75 -1.26 5.43 0.09
CA ALA A 75 -1.94 6.46 -0.67
C ALA A 75 -3.38 6.05 -0.98
N PHE A 76 -3.59 4.77 -1.29
CA PHE A 76 -4.92 4.24 -1.54
C PHE A 76 -5.81 4.38 -0.30
N TYR A 77 -5.31 3.97 0.88
CA TYR A 77 -6.10 4.07 2.11
C TYR A 77 -6.35 5.52 2.49
N HIS A 78 -5.37 6.40 2.25
CA HIS A 78 -5.54 7.82 2.53
C HIS A 78 -6.66 8.42 1.69
N GLU A 79 -6.74 8.04 0.42
CA GLU A 79 -7.78 8.53 -0.45
C GLU A 79 -9.16 8.04 -0.01
N LEU A 80 -9.24 6.78 0.43
CA LEU A 80 -10.50 6.23 0.92
C LEU A 80 -10.97 6.95 2.18
N GLU A 81 -10.04 7.30 3.05
CA GLU A 81 -10.38 8.02 4.26
C GLU A 81 -10.85 9.43 3.89
N TYR A 82 -10.16 10.08 2.97
CA TYR A 82 -10.51 11.43 2.54
C TYR A 82 -11.93 11.46 1.95
N ASN A 83 -12.30 10.43 1.22
CA ASN A 83 -13.62 10.35 0.59
C ASN A 83 -14.71 9.81 1.51
N GLY A 84 -14.37 9.51 2.74
CA GLY A 84 -15.37 9.02 3.71
C GLY A 84 -15.75 7.57 3.55
N ILE A 85 -15.03 6.79 2.74
CA ILE A 85 -15.32 5.38 2.56
C ILE A 85 -14.85 4.61 3.78
N LEU A 86 -13.72 5.04 4.39
CA LEU A 86 -13.22 4.44 5.61
C LEU A 86 -13.40 5.42 6.75
N GLU A 87 -13.93 4.96 7.87
CA GLU A 87 -14.08 5.79 9.03
C GLU A 87 -12.75 5.86 9.77
N GLU A 88 -11.98 4.80 9.74
CA GLU A 88 -10.72 4.75 10.43
C GLU A 88 -9.66 4.17 9.52
N ASN A 89 -8.55 4.86 9.40
CA ASN A 89 -7.44 4.42 8.55
C ASN A 89 -6.41 3.71 9.43
N PRO A 90 -6.22 2.41 9.26
CA PRO A 90 -5.29 1.66 10.11
C PRO A 90 -3.83 2.10 10.01
N PHE A 91 -3.47 2.82 8.94
CA PHE A 91 -2.11 3.33 8.81
C PHE A 91 -1.79 4.39 9.85
N HIS A 92 -2.79 5.06 10.43
CA HIS A 92 -2.53 6.08 11.44
C HIS A 92 -1.95 5.48 12.74
N LYS A 93 -2.20 4.21 12.99
CA LYS A 93 -1.70 3.58 14.20
C LYS A 93 -0.62 2.57 13.91
N LEU A 94 0.03 2.71 12.77
CA LEU A 94 0.99 1.74 12.33
C LEU A 94 2.39 2.32 12.35
N HIS A 95 3.33 1.59 12.97
CA HIS A 95 4.72 1.99 12.94
C HIS A 95 5.39 1.17 11.85
N ILE A 96 5.73 1.82 10.75
CA ILE A 96 6.32 1.14 9.62
C ILE A 96 7.82 1.10 9.76
N ARG A 97 8.38 -0.09 9.80
CA ARG A 97 9.81 -0.26 9.87
C ARG A 97 10.26 -1.05 8.66
N ILE A 98 11.13 -0.46 7.88
CA ILE A 98 11.64 -1.11 6.68
C ILE A 98 13.09 -1.46 6.94
N GLN A 99 13.39 -2.76 6.89
CA GLN A 99 14.73 -3.21 7.14
C GLN A 99 15.62 -2.86 5.98
N SER A 100 16.81 -2.38 6.26
CA SER A 100 17.73 -2.00 5.23
C SER A 100 19.05 -2.69 5.48
N PRO A 101 19.60 -3.31 4.48
CA PRO A 101 20.87 -3.98 4.66
C PRO A 101 21.94 -3.00 4.98
N LYS A 102 21.74 -1.72 4.80
CA LYS A 102 22.68 -0.84 5.01
C LYS A 102 22.61 -0.24 6.19
N GLN A 103 21.96 -0.53 7.01
CA GLN A 103 21.86 0.05 8.15
C GLN A 103 22.99 -0.20 8.91
N LEU A 104 23.92 -0.73 8.50
CA LEU A 104 24.97 -0.93 9.17
C LEU A 104 25.59 0.12 9.65
N PRO A 105 26.06 0.10 10.52
CA PRO A 105 26.57 1.17 11.16
C PRO A 105 27.63 1.65 10.41
N ARG A 106 27.88 1.92 10.08
CA ARG A 106 28.55 2.46 9.50
C ARG A 106 29.44 2.86 10.02
N THR A 107 29.88 2.82 10.39
CA THR A 107 30.61 3.17 10.88
C THR A 107 31.30 3.53 10.58
N ILE A 108 31.61 3.73 10.38
CA ILE A 108 32.22 4.15 10.17
C ILE A 108 32.68 4.27 10.33
#